data_8ad65acf66d587569b64c0d1708c6107
#
_entry.id   8ad65acf66d587569b64c0d1708c6107
#
_cell.length_a   1.000
_cell.length_b   1.000
_cell.length_c   1.000
_cell.angle_alpha   90.00
_cell.angle_beta   90.00
_cell.angle_gamma   90.00
#
_symmetry.space_group_name_H-M   'P 1'
#
loop_
_entity.id
_entity.type
_entity.pdbx_description
1 polymer ?
#
loop_
_entity_poly.entity_id
_entity_poly.type
_entity_poly.pdbx_seq_one_letter_code
_entity_poly.pdbx_strand_id
1 'polypeptide(L)'
;MDRTPKQVQDLTLALLYLTSLEDHDDPASRRCWKGYDFQTLADLQARGLVEDTQGRIPLRLPPQGIVQAKAVLQALGLEDPRP
;
A
#
# COMPACT_ATOMS: atom_id res chain seq x y z
N MET A 1 -8.22 14.85 14.07
CA MET A 1 -7.77 14.66 13.81
C MET A 1 -7.23 14.14 13.43
N ASP A 2 -7.62 13.52 12.96
CA ASP A 2 -6.33 13.42 12.94
C ASP A 2 -5.78 12.42 11.98
N ARG A 3 -5.44 12.97 10.85
CA ARG A 3 -4.84 12.18 9.81
C ARG A 3 -3.41 11.81 10.17
N THR A 4 -2.99 10.65 9.75
CA THR A 4 -1.60 10.26 9.80
C THR A 4 -0.78 11.22 8.93
N PRO A 5 0.41 11.66 9.38
CA PRO A 5 1.26 12.48 8.55
C PRO A 5 1.55 11.83 7.19
N LYS A 6 1.65 12.66 6.17
CA LYS A 6 1.87 12.16 4.81
C LYS A 6 3.11 11.29 4.71
N GLN A 7 4.19 11.64 5.41
CA GLN A 7 5.41 10.84 5.39
C GLN A 7 5.16 9.42 5.90
N VAL A 8 4.39 9.28 6.97
CA VAL A 8 4.07 7.97 7.53
C VAL A 8 3.22 7.19 6.54
N GLN A 9 2.25 7.85 5.91
CA GLN A 9 1.43 7.22 4.89
C GLN A 9 2.29 6.72 3.73
N ASP A 10 3.18 7.56 3.23
CA ASP A 10 4.03 7.22 2.09
C ASP A 10 4.97 6.05 2.42
N LEU A 11 5.61 6.10 3.59
CA LEU A 11 6.52 5.02 4.00
C LEU A 11 5.77 3.72 4.24
N THR A 12 4.57 3.80 4.81
CA THR A 12 3.73 2.64 5.02
C THR A 12 3.32 2.02 3.69
N LEU A 13 2.93 2.86 2.74
CA LEU A 13 2.56 2.40 1.40
C LEU A 13 3.72 1.71 0.71
N ALA A 14 4.92 2.29 0.79
CA ALA A 14 6.11 1.69 0.21
C ALA A 14 6.40 0.32 0.84
N LEU A 15 6.27 0.24 2.16
CA LEU A 15 6.50 -1.01 2.86
C LEU A 15 5.45 -2.06 2.54
N LEU A 16 4.19 -1.66 2.42
CA LEU A 16 3.13 -2.56 1.98
C LEU A 16 3.48 -3.17 0.62
N TYR A 17 3.95 -2.34 -0.31
CA TYR A 17 4.32 -2.80 -1.63
C TYR A 17 5.53 -3.76 -1.56
N LEU A 18 6.58 -3.39 -0.83
CA LEU A 18 7.79 -4.19 -0.75
C LEU A 18 7.54 -5.56 -0.13
N THR A 19 6.60 -5.64 0.79
CA THR A 19 6.28 -6.91 1.47
C THR A 19 5.05 -7.60 0.90
N SER A 20 4.52 -7.09 -0.22
CA SER A 20 3.30 -7.62 -0.82
C SER A 20 3.54 -8.91 -1.58
N LEU A 21 2.45 -9.64 -1.82
CA LEU A 21 2.43 -10.88 -2.57
C LEU A 21 1.56 -10.72 -3.80
N GLU A 22 1.73 -11.61 -4.77
CA GLU A 22 0.86 -11.63 -5.94
C GLU A 22 -0.59 -11.88 -5.53
N ASP A 23 -1.51 -11.20 -6.20
CA ASP A 23 -2.93 -11.42 -6.02
C ASP A 23 -3.41 -12.33 -7.14
N HIS A 24 -3.77 -13.56 -6.79
CA HIS A 24 -4.20 -14.54 -7.78
C HIS A 24 -5.52 -14.18 -8.44
N ASP A 25 -6.33 -13.37 -7.77
CA ASP A 25 -7.63 -12.97 -8.30
C ASP A 25 -7.53 -11.77 -9.22
N ASP A 26 -6.47 -10.97 -9.08
CA ASP A 26 -6.28 -9.77 -9.88
C ASP A 26 -4.78 -9.55 -10.09
N PRO A 27 -4.26 -9.96 -11.25
CA PRO A 27 -2.81 -9.82 -11.52
C PRO A 27 -2.32 -8.37 -11.54
N ALA A 28 -3.21 -7.40 -11.69
CA ALA A 28 -2.82 -5.99 -11.68
C ALA A 28 -2.70 -5.41 -10.28
N SER A 29 -3.05 -6.20 -9.27
CA SER A 29 -3.03 -5.78 -7.87
C SER A 29 -2.07 -6.66 -7.08
N ARG A 30 -1.86 -6.32 -5.80
CA ARG A 30 -1.04 -7.12 -4.90
C ARG A 30 -1.75 -7.27 -3.58
N ARG A 31 -1.40 -8.30 -2.83
CA ARG A 31 -1.98 -8.60 -1.51
C ARG A 31 -1.01 -8.17 -0.42
N CYS A 32 -1.52 -7.55 0.61
CA CYS A 32 -0.72 -7.00 1.69
C CYS A 32 -1.24 -7.46 3.06
N TRP A 33 -0.34 -7.55 4.03
CA TRP A 33 -0.72 -7.80 5.40
C TRP A 33 -1.39 -6.58 6.03
N LYS A 34 -2.29 -6.82 6.97
CA LYS A 34 -2.99 -5.79 7.73
C LYS A 34 -2.26 -5.39 9.02
N GLY A 35 -1.02 -5.74 9.17
CA GLY A 35 -0.28 -5.55 10.42
C GLY A 35 0.23 -4.14 10.68
N TYR A 36 -0.36 -3.13 10.07
CA TYR A 36 0.09 -1.74 10.18
C TYR A 36 -0.91 -0.91 10.98
N ASP A 37 -0.49 0.31 11.34
CA ASP A 37 -1.35 1.21 12.09
C ASP A 37 -2.70 1.39 11.41
N PHE A 38 -3.76 1.19 12.17
CA PHE A 38 -5.12 1.22 11.65
C PHE A 38 -5.46 2.56 10.99
N GLN A 39 -5.09 3.68 11.64
CA GLN A 39 -5.40 5.00 11.10
C GLN A 39 -4.66 5.25 9.79
N THR A 40 -3.40 4.81 9.70
CA THR A 40 -2.60 4.94 8.49
C THR A 40 -3.26 4.19 7.33
N LEU A 41 -3.71 2.96 7.59
CA LEU A 41 -4.40 2.17 6.57
C LEU A 41 -5.70 2.83 6.14
N ALA A 42 -6.46 3.38 7.09
CA ALA A 42 -7.69 4.07 6.78
C ALA A 42 -7.43 5.32 5.93
N ASP A 43 -6.38 6.06 6.22
CA ASP A 43 -6.00 7.25 5.45
C ASP A 43 -5.58 6.87 4.02
N LEU A 44 -4.83 5.78 3.86
CA LEU A 44 -4.45 5.29 2.53
C LEU A 44 -5.66 4.82 1.76
N GLN A 45 -6.59 4.17 2.44
CA GLN A 45 -7.83 3.71 1.82
C GLN A 45 -8.67 4.90 1.34
N ALA A 46 -8.74 5.96 2.13
CA ALA A 46 -9.46 7.17 1.74
C ALA A 46 -8.87 7.81 0.49
N ARG A 47 -7.58 7.61 0.24
CA ARG A 47 -6.91 8.10 -0.97
C ARG A 47 -7.03 7.13 -2.15
N GLY A 48 -7.65 5.98 -1.95
CA GLY A 48 -7.78 4.97 -2.99
C GLY A 48 -6.52 4.18 -3.26
N LEU A 49 -5.55 4.22 -2.35
CA LEU A 49 -4.25 3.58 -2.56
C LEU A 49 -4.18 2.17 -1.99
N VAL A 50 -5.09 1.82 -1.08
CA VAL A 50 -5.27 0.44 -0.62
C VAL A 50 -6.77 0.16 -0.59
N GLU A 51 -7.11 -1.12 -0.69
CA GLU A 51 -8.50 -1.57 -0.62
C GLU A 51 -8.64 -2.55 0.51
N ASP A 52 -9.63 -2.31 1.37
CA ASP A 52 -10.03 -3.28 2.38
C ASP A 52 -11.07 -4.20 1.75
N THR A 53 -10.80 -5.47 1.75
CA THR A 53 -11.69 -6.46 1.17
C THR A 53 -12.76 -6.90 2.17
N GLN A 54 -13.41 -5.94 2.84
CA GLN A 54 -14.55 -6.19 3.72
C GLN A 54 -14.19 -7.05 4.93
N GLY A 55 -13.10 -6.69 5.60
CA GLY A 55 -12.66 -7.43 6.77
C GLY A 55 -11.91 -8.71 6.45
N ARG A 56 -11.79 -9.06 5.20
CA ARG A 56 -10.97 -10.21 4.82
C ARG A 56 -9.50 -9.80 4.81
N ILE A 57 -8.68 -10.73 5.14
CA ILE A 57 -7.25 -10.58 5.04
C ILE A 57 -6.83 -11.35 3.79
N PRO A 58 -5.93 -10.80 3.00
CA PRO A 58 -5.16 -9.58 3.18
C PRO A 58 -5.83 -8.35 2.55
N LEU A 59 -5.24 -7.19 2.81
CA LEU A 59 -5.56 -5.98 2.08
C LEU A 59 -5.13 -6.14 0.62
N ARG A 60 -5.76 -5.38 -0.25
CA ARG A 60 -5.35 -5.32 -1.66
C ARG A 60 -4.68 -3.99 -1.95
N LEU A 61 -3.60 -4.05 -2.69
CA LEU A 61 -2.93 -2.88 -3.21
C LEU A 61 -3.31 -2.76 -4.69
N PRO A 62 -4.22 -1.85 -5.03
CA PRO A 62 -4.68 -1.74 -6.42
C PRO A 62 -3.63 -1.09 -7.30
N PRO A 63 -3.82 -1.07 -8.64
CA PRO A 63 -2.82 -0.50 -9.54
C PRO A 63 -2.40 0.92 -9.19
N GLN A 64 -3.33 1.79 -8.81
CA GLN A 64 -2.97 3.15 -8.42
C GLN A 64 -2.12 3.19 -7.15
N GLY A 65 -2.34 2.25 -6.23
CA GLY A 65 -1.51 2.14 -5.04
C GLY A 65 -0.11 1.67 -5.39
N ILE A 66 0.01 0.73 -6.31
CA ILE A 66 1.31 0.25 -6.79
C ILE A 66 2.09 1.39 -7.45
N VAL A 67 1.45 2.16 -8.31
CA VAL A 67 2.09 3.30 -8.98
C VAL A 67 2.60 4.30 -7.96
N GLN A 68 1.78 4.63 -6.97
CA GLN A 68 2.18 5.59 -5.94
C GLN A 68 3.32 5.04 -5.08
N ALA A 69 3.28 3.74 -4.74
CA ALA A 69 4.35 3.12 -3.96
C ALA A 69 5.67 3.17 -4.72
N LYS A 70 5.65 2.88 -6.01
CA LYS A 70 6.85 2.97 -6.84
C LYS A 70 7.40 4.39 -6.87
N ALA A 71 6.52 5.38 -6.96
CA ALA A 71 6.92 6.79 -6.93
C ALA A 71 7.59 7.15 -5.61
N VAL A 72 7.06 6.65 -4.49
CA VAL A 72 7.67 6.87 -3.17
C VAL A 72 9.06 6.26 -3.11
N LEU A 73 9.21 5.02 -3.56
CA LEU A 73 10.52 4.36 -3.58
C LEU A 73 11.52 5.15 -4.40
N GLN A 74 11.11 5.61 -5.56
CA GLN A 74 11.96 6.40 -6.43
C GLN A 74 12.38 7.70 -5.76
N ALA A 75 11.45 8.39 -5.11
CA ALA A 75 11.74 9.63 -4.41
C ALA A 75 12.73 9.43 -3.26
N LEU A 76 12.72 8.25 -2.64
CA LEU A 76 13.63 7.91 -1.56
C LEU A 76 14.95 7.31 -2.05
N GLY A 77 15.10 7.10 -3.34
CA GLY A 77 16.30 6.49 -3.91
C GLY A 77 16.41 5.01 -3.63
N LEU A 78 15.29 4.35 -3.37
CA LEU A 78 15.28 2.92 -3.08
C LEU A 78 14.95 2.15 -4.35
N GLU A 79 15.51 0.95 -4.45
CA GLU A 79 15.24 0.08 -5.59
C GLU A 79 13.89 -0.60 -5.46
N ASP A 80 13.20 -0.70 -6.59
CA ASP A 80 12.01 -1.52 -6.70
C ASP A 80 12.47 -2.95 -7.01
N PRO A 81 12.18 -3.93 -6.13
CA PRO A 81 12.62 -5.30 -6.36
C PRO A 81 11.88 -6.00 -7.50
N ARG A 82 10.87 -5.35 -8.04
CA ARG A 82 10.06 -5.94 -9.11
C ARG A 82 10.27 -5.18 -10.40
N PRO A 83 10.52 -5.89 -11.49
CA PRO A 83 10.70 -5.27 -12.81
C PRO A 83 9.43 -4.60 -13.33
#